data_f6f9eb2850d52494fa7a10b386e1121b
#
_entry.id   f6f9eb2850d52494fa7a10b386e1121b
#
_cell.length_a   1.000
_cell.length_b   1.000
_cell.length_c   1.000
_cell.angle_alpha   90.00
_cell.angle_beta   90.00
_cell.angle_gamma   90.00
#
_symmetry.space_group_name_H-M   'P 1'
#
loop_
_entity.id
_entity.type
_entity.pdbx_description
1 polymer ?
#
loop_
_entity_poly.entity_id
_entity_poly.type
_entity_poly.pdbx_seq_one_letter_code
_entity_poly.pdbx_strand_id
1 'polypeptide(L)'
;YGAPRGVYRDGGLVDYHLTHQYAAKPGDIVLFFHHQERIIPGWLDKKLVKRLPPQDILSNVLMVFPSQSFVEKLPGERIPDRTDFLTYIDDHAARTNNWRRAVEIAAPLGEEFIELAESGKIKDIVERL
;
A
#
# COMPACT_ATOMS: atom_id res chain seq x y z
N TYR A 1 -11.67 -22.82 14.59
CA TYR A 1 -11.81 -23.87 15.59
C TYR A 1 -10.85 -23.59 16.75
N GLY A 2 -11.35 -23.65 18.01
CA GLY A 2 -10.53 -23.45 19.23
C GLY A 2 -10.40 -22.01 19.70
N ALA A 3 -11.02 -21.02 19.03
CA ALA A 3 -11.02 -19.66 19.52
C ALA A 3 -11.92 -19.52 20.77
N PRO A 4 -11.50 -18.74 21.80
CA PRO A 4 -12.33 -18.47 22.97
C PRO A 4 -13.67 -17.82 22.61
N ARG A 5 -14.68 -17.96 23.47
CA ARG A 5 -15.92 -17.23 23.30
C ARG A 5 -15.67 -15.71 23.35
N GLY A 6 -16.15 -14.96 22.36
CA GLY A 6 -15.96 -13.51 22.33
C GLY A 6 -16.54 -12.87 21.09
N VAL A 7 -16.46 -11.54 21.05
CA VAL A 7 -16.78 -10.73 19.87
C VAL A 7 -15.50 -10.53 19.10
N TYR A 8 -15.46 -11.07 17.89
CA TYR A 8 -14.32 -10.95 16.99
C TYR A 8 -14.54 -9.79 16.03
N ARG A 9 -13.49 -9.05 15.75
CA ARG A 9 -13.46 -7.93 14.83
C ARG A 9 -12.34 -8.16 13.81
N ASP A 10 -12.45 -7.47 12.68
CA ASP A 10 -11.38 -7.39 11.69
C ASP A 10 -10.14 -6.73 12.32
N GLY A 11 -8.95 -7.32 12.09
CA GLY A 11 -7.68 -6.82 12.63
C GLY A 11 -7.35 -5.39 12.17
N GLY A 12 -7.78 -5.01 10.96
CA GLY A 12 -7.61 -3.66 10.44
C GLY A 12 -8.28 -2.56 11.27
N LEU A 13 -9.17 -2.93 12.21
CA LEU A 13 -9.74 -1.96 13.15
C LEU A 13 -8.65 -1.31 14.03
N VAL A 14 -7.64 -2.10 14.39
CA VAL A 14 -6.54 -1.70 15.29
C VAL A 14 -5.24 -1.47 14.51
N ASP A 15 -4.96 -2.30 13.50
CA ASP A 15 -3.76 -2.26 12.68
C ASP A 15 -4.14 -2.38 11.20
N TYR A 16 -4.49 -1.23 10.59
CA TYR A 16 -5.07 -1.19 9.25
C TYR A 16 -4.01 -1.37 8.16
N HIS A 17 -2.83 -0.79 8.32
CA HIS A 17 -1.73 -0.86 7.36
C HIS A 17 -0.51 -1.62 7.91
N LEU A 18 -0.72 -2.57 8.82
CA LEU A 18 0.32 -3.43 9.39
C LEU A 18 1.47 -2.63 10.01
N THR A 19 1.12 -1.70 10.89
CA THR A 19 2.05 -0.77 11.54
C THR A 19 2.59 -1.27 12.89
N HIS A 20 2.53 -2.58 13.12
CA HIS A 20 3.10 -3.21 14.31
C HIS A 20 4.63 -3.36 14.17
N GLN A 21 5.29 -3.55 15.29
CA GLN A 21 6.73 -3.77 15.31
C GLN A 21 7.10 -5.09 14.61
N TYR A 22 7.93 -5.01 13.58
CA TYR A 22 8.45 -6.18 12.89
C TYR A 22 9.60 -6.79 13.68
N ALA A 23 9.63 -8.13 13.77
CA ALA A 23 10.69 -8.88 14.43
C ALA A 23 11.95 -8.96 13.53
N ALA A 24 12.50 -7.79 13.17
CA ALA A 24 13.70 -7.66 12.37
C ALA A 24 14.94 -7.50 13.27
N LYS A 25 16.10 -8.02 12.81
CA LYS A 25 17.38 -7.85 13.49
C LYS A 25 17.96 -6.46 13.17
N PRO A 26 18.89 -5.96 13.99
CA PRO A 26 19.64 -4.76 13.64
C PRO A 26 20.30 -4.89 12.25
N GLY A 27 20.02 -3.94 11.36
CA GLY A 27 20.51 -3.95 9.99
C GLY A 27 19.59 -4.61 8.95
N ASP A 28 18.55 -5.32 9.38
CA ASP A 28 17.52 -5.82 8.46
C ASP A 28 16.63 -4.66 7.98
N ILE A 29 16.18 -4.76 6.74
CA ILE A 29 15.19 -3.86 6.15
C ILE A 29 13.91 -4.64 5.88
N VAL A 30 12.79 -4.11 6.34
CA VAL A 30 11.46 -4.62 6.01
C VAL A 30 10.97 -3.90 4.76
N LEU A 31 10.80 -4.64 3.67
CA LEU A 31 10.24 -4.10 2.43
C LEU A 31 8.72 -4.10 2.51
N PHE A 32 8.11 -2.93 2.40
CA PHE A 32 6.67 -2.73 2.51
C PHE A 32 6.11 -2.08 1.25
N PHE A 33 5.48 -2.88 0.39
CA PHE A 33 4.77 -2.37 -0.78
C PHE A 33 3.39 -1.86 -0.36
N HIS A 34 3.10 -0.62 -0.71
CA HIS A 34 1.86 0.03 -0.34
C HIS A 34 1.21 0.73 -1.54
N HIS A 35 -0.10 0.91 -1.51
CA HIS A 35 -0.84 1.52 -2.63
C HIS A 35 -0.93 3.05 -2.53
N GLN A 36 -0.47 3.64 -1.44
CA GLN A 36 -0.49 5.09 -1.19
C GLN A 36 0.65 5.48 -0.24
N GLU A 37 1.06 6.73 -0.28
CA GLU A 37 2.10 7.28 0.59
C GLU A 37 1.69 7.26 2.08
N ARG A 38 0.44 7.62 2.35
CA ARG A 38 -0.03 7.77 3.72
C ARG A 38 -0.26 6.41 4.41
N ILE A 39 0.39 6.21 5.53
CA ILE A 39 0.13 5.09 6.44
C ILE A 39 -1.02 5.46 7.39
N ILE A 40 -2.01 4.60 7.48
CA ILE A 40 -3.19 4.74 8.34
C ILE A 40 -3.12 3.66 9.43
N PRO A 41 -2.89 4.04 10.71
CA PRO A 41 -2.70 3.05 11.78
C PRO A 41 -3.94 2.16 12.01
N GLY A 42 -5.12 2.74 12.11
CA GLY A 42 -6.35 2.00 12.35
C GLY A 42 -7.48 2.43 11.41
N TRP A 43 -8.47 1.56 11.24
CA TRP A 43 -9.63 1.82 10.38
C TRP A 43 -10.32 3.16 10.66
N LEU A 44 -10.46 3.51 11.94
CA LEU A 44 -11.12 4.75 12.37
C LEU A 44 -10.27 5.99 12.12
N ASP A 45 -8.96 5.81 11.88
CA ASP A 45 -8.01 6.89 11.65
C ASP A 45 -8.01 7.42 10.21
N LYS A 46 -8.80 6.82 9.32
CA LYS A 46 -8.85 7.21 7.88
C LYS A 46 -9.08 8.70 7.64
N LYS A 47 -9.90 9.34 8.48
CA LYS A 47 -10.22 10.76 8.40
C LYS A 47 -9.29 11.64 9.26
N LEU A 48 -8.46 11.04 10.08
CA LEU A 48 -7.55 11.74 11.00
C LEU A 48 -6.18 11.91 10.32
N VAL A 49 -6.08 12.87 9.41
CA VAL A 49 -4.87 13.08 8.57
C VAL A 49 -3.59 13.31 9.36
N LYS A 50 -3.69 13.82 10.59
CA LYS A 50 -2.54 14.08 11.48
C LYS A 50 -2.14 12.86 12.31
N ARG A 51 -2.92 11.78 12.27
CA ARG A 51 -2.61 10.57 13.01
C ARG A 51 -1.66 9.71 12.19
N LEU A 52 -0.43 9.67 12.63
CA LEU A 52 0.66 8.89 12.04
C LEU A 52 1.01 7.73 12.97
N PRO A 53 1.58 6.63 12.44
CA PRO A 53 2.15 5.58 13.26
C PRO A 53 3.35 6.12 14.04
N PRO A 54 3.73 5.49 15.17
CA PRO A 54 4.96 5.82 15.88
C PRO A 54 6.17 5.62 14.97
N GLN A 55 7.07 6.62 14.91
CA GLN A 55 8.22 6.62 14.01
C GLN A 55 9.23 5.49 14.31
N ASP A 56 9.36 5.09 15.56
CA ASP A 56 10.24 4.02 15.99
C ASP A 56 9.84 2.66 15.41
N ILE A 57 8.56 2.42 15.21
CA ILE A 57 8.02 1.18 14.63
C ILE A 57 8.44 1.00 13.17
N LEU A 58 8.56 2.10 12.43
CA LEU A 58 8.88 2.10 11.00
C LEU A 58 10.35 2.39 10.69
N SER A 59 11.20 2.46 11.70
CA SER A 59 12.61 2.86 11.56
C SER A 59 13.45 1.98 10.61
N ASN A 60 13.04 0.72 10.41
CA ASN A 60 13.67 -0.24 9.51
C ASN A 60 12.79 -0.64 8.32
N VAL A 61 11.75 0.14 8.03
CA VAL A 61 10.82 -0.13 6.93
C VAL A 61 11.19 0.71 5.72
N LEU A 62 11.42 0.04 4.58
CA LEU A 62 11.47 0.66 3.26
C LEU A 62 10.09 0.54 2.63
N MET A 63 9.35 1.65 2.60
CA MET A 63 8.03 1.70 1.97
C MET A 63 8.16 2.08 0.50
N VAL A 64 7.53 1.28 -0.37
CA VAL A 64 7.46 1.51 -1.81
C VAL A 64 6.00 1.71 -2.20
N PHE A 65 5.72 2.83 -2.84
CA PHE A 65 4.36 3.18 -3.27
C PHE A 65 4.39 3.90 -4.62
N PRO A 66 3.29 3.87 -5.39
CA PRO A 66 3.22 4.52 -6.70
C PRO A 66 3.24 6.03 -6.55
N SER A 67 4.04 6.70 -7.40
CA SER A 67 4.08 8.16 -7.46
C SER A 67 2.76 8.74 -7.98
N GLN A 68 2.48 10.00 -7.66
CA GLN A 68 1.31 10.71 -8.18
C GLN A 68 1.32 10.74 -9.71
N SER A 69 2.47 10.99 -10.33
CA SER A 69 2.63 11.01 -11.79
C SER A 69 2.39 9.64 -12.45
N PHE A 70 2.57 8.55 -11.72
CA PHE A 70 2.18 7.22 -12.18
C PHE A 70 0.66 7.03 -12.06
N VAL A 71 0.06 7.41 -10.94
CA VAL A 71 -1.39 7.26 -10.70
C VAL A 71 -2.20 8.01 -11.76
N GLU A 72 -1.75 9.19 -12.21
CA GLU A 72 -2.36 9.97 -13.27
C GLU A 72 -2.39 9.27 -14.64
N LYS A 73 -1.57 8.23 -14.86
CA LYS A 73 -1.58 7.41 -16.08
C LYS A 73 -2.61 6.28 -16.04
N LEU A 74 -3.14 5.99 -14.85
CA LEU A 74 -4.12 4.92 -14.67
C LEU A 74 -5.51 5.32 -15.20
N PRO A 75 -6.35 4.37 -15.59
CA PRO A 75 -7.74 4.65 -15.95
C PRO A 75 -8.46 5.37 -14.81
N GLY A 76 -9.02 6.55 -15.12
CA GLY A 76 -9.66 7.39 -14.11
C GLY A 76 -8.73 8.06 -13.12
N GLU A 77 -7.41 8.13 -13.43
CA GLU A 77 -6.38 8.83 -12.65
C GLU A 77 -6.34 8.38 -11.18
N ARG A 78 -6.64 7.12 -10.93
CA ARG A 78 -6.66 6.53 -9.58
C ARG A 78 -6.34 5.05 -9.60
N ILE A 79 -5.89 4.54 -8.47
CA ILE A 79 -5.73 3.10 -8.27
C ILE A 79 -7.13 2.46 -8.18
N PRO A 80 -7.40 1.39 -8.94
CA PRO A 80 -8.64 0.64 -8.85
C PRO A 80 -8.92 0.14 -7.44
N ASP A 81 -10.15 0.29 -6.97
CA ASP A 81 -10.55 -0.15 -5.64
C ASP A 81 -11.99 -0.70 -5.62
N ARG A 82 -12.47 -1.03 -4.43
CA ARG A 82 -13.82 -1.58 -4.22
C ARG A 82 -14.96 -0.65 -4.66
N THR A 83 -14.73 0.65 -4.80
CA THR A 83 -15.77 1.59 -5.27
C THR A 83 -16.13 1.33 -6.72
N ASP A 84 -15.25 0.68 -7.49
CA ASP A 84 -15.50 0.28 -8.86
C ASP A 84 -16.66 -0.72 -9.00
N PHE A 85 -16.95 -1.51 -7.97
CA PHE A 85 -18.12 -2.38 -7.97
C PHE A 85 -19.44 -1.61 -8.01
N LEU A 86 -19.47 -0.41 -7.47
CA LEU A 86 -20.63 0.50 -7.53
C LEU A 86 -20.60 1.35 -8.80
N THR A 87 -19.43 1.86 -9.16
CA THR A 87 -19.25 2.71 -10.36
C THR A 87 -19.62 1.97 -11.64
N TYR A 88 -19.30 0.67 -11.73
CA TYR A 88 -19.56 -0.19 -12.89
C TYR A 88 -20.57 -1.29 -12.57
N ILE A 89 -21.60 -0.97 -11.77
CA ILE A 89 -22.56 -1.98 -11.29
C ILE A 89 -23.26 -2.71 -12.45
N ASP A 90 -23.56 -1.98 -13.51
CA ASP A 90 -24.23 -2.51 -14.71
C ASP A 90 -23.25 -2.77 -15.88
N ASP A 91 -21.95 -2.55 -15.69
CA ASP A 91 -20.93 -2.74 -16.72
C ASP A 91 -19.68 -3.45 -16.19
N HIS A 92 -19.81 -4.75 -15.98
CA HIS A 92 -18.70 -5.61 -15.56
C HIS A 92 -17.55 -5.65 -16.56
N ALA A 93 -17.86 -5.50 -17.87
CA ALA A 93 -16.85 -5.54 -18.92
C ALA A 93 -15.94 -4.31 -18.83
N ALA A 94 -16.51 -3.11 -18.70
CA ALA A 94 -15.76 -1.88 -18.54
C ALA A 94 -14.88 -1.92 -17.27
N ARG A 95 -15.43 -2.39 -16.14
CA ARG A 95 -14.64 -2.55 -14.90
C ARG A 95 -13.43 -3.46 -15.12
N THR A 96 -13.67 -4.64 -15.70
CA THR A 96 -12.61 -5.62 -15.95
C THR A 96 -11.54 -5.08 -16.91
N ASN A 97 -11.94 -4.35 -17.94
CA ASN A 97 -11.02 -3.74 -18.89
C ASN A 97 -10.18 -2.64 -18.22
N ASN A 98 -10.77 -1.80 -17.40
CA ASN A 98 -10.05 -0.79 -16.64
C ASN A 98 -9.02 -1.41 -15.68
N TRP A 99 -9.39 -2.48 -14.97
CA TRP A 99 -8.48 -3.16 -14.08
C TRP A 99 -7.33 -3.85 -14.83
N ARG A 100 -7.61 -4.51 -15.96
CA ARG A 100 -6.55 -5.08 -16.81
C ARG A 100 -5.61 -4.00 -17.31
N ARG A 101 -6.16 -2.87 -17.76
CA ARG A 101 -5.35 -1.75 -18.23
C ARG A 101 -4.46 -1.19 -17.12
N ALA A 102 -4.97 -1.07 -15.90
CA ALA A 102 -4.16 -0.65 -14.74
C ALA A 102 -3.01 -1.62 -14.47
N VAL A 103 -3.25 -2.94 -14.55
CA VAL A 103 -2.20 -3.96 -14.40
C VAL A 103 -1.15 -3.86 -15.50
N GLU A 104 -1.56 -3.68 -16.77
CA GLU A 104 -0.63 -3.51 -17.90
C GLU A 104 0.27 -2.27 -17.72
N ILE A 105 -0.32 -1.15 -17.29
CA ILE A 105 0.43 0.09 -17.04
C ILE A 105 1.39 -0.07 -15.84
N ALA A 106 1.02 -0.89 -14.86
CA ALA A 106 1.82 -1.14 -13.66
C ALA A 106 2.98 -2.13 -13.89
N ALA A 107 2.96 -2.93 -14.94
CA ALA A 107 3.97 -3.97 -15.17
C ALA A 107 5.42 -3.44 -15.12
N PRO A 108 5.77 -2.28 -15.71
CA PRO A 108 7.14 -1.75 -15.67
C PRO A 108 7.63 -1.34 -14.28
N LEU A 109 6.73 -1.08 -13.32
CA LEU A 109 7.14 -0.66 -11.95
C LEU A 109 7.97 -1.73 -11.23
N GLY A 110 7.65 -3.00 -11.45
CA GLY A 110 8.40 -4.10 -10.86
C GLY A 110 9.82 -4.20 -11.42
N GLU A 111 9.97 -4.01 -12.74
CA GLU A 111 11.27 -4.02 -13.42
C GLU A 111 12.12 -2.84 -12.95
N GLU A 112 11.55 -1.64 -12.90
CA GLU A 112 12.23 -0.43 -12.41
C GLU A 112 12.70 -0.60 -10.96
N PHE A 113 11.85 -1.16 -10.08
CA PHE A 113 12.22 -1.41 -8.69
C PHE A 113 13.41 -2.37 -8.58
N ILE A 114 13.39 -3.48 -9.34
CA ILE A 114 14.49 -4.46 -9.35
C ILE A 114 15.77 -3.81 -9.86
N GLU A 115 15.72 -3.05 -10.96
CA GLU A 115 16.88 -2.35 -11.50
C GLU A 115 17.48 -1.35 -10.49
N LEU A 116 16.64 -0.57 -9.81
CA LEU A 116 17.07 0.37 -8.76
C LEU A 116 17.73 -0.35 -7.59
N ALA A 117 17.17 -1.49 -7.17
CA ALA A 117 17.70 -2.28 -6.07
C ALA A 117 19.05 -2.92 -6.43
N GLU A 118 19.15 -3.57 -7.59
CA GLU A 118 20.36 -4.27 -8.05
C GLU A 118 21.51 -3.30 -8.37
N SER A 119 21.19 -2.15 -8.95
CA SER A 119 22.20 -1.11 -9.23
C SER A 119 22.64 -0.33 -7.99
N GLY A 120 21.95 -0.48 -6.87
CA GLY A 120 22.19 0.27 -5.64
C GLY A 120 21.69 1.72 -5.67
N LYS A 121 21.15 2.19 -6.78
CA LYS A 121 20.61 3.56 -6.95
C LYS A 121 19.42 3.84 -6.05
N ILE A 122 18.75 2.82 -5.55
CA ILE A 122 17.63 2.97 -4.62
C ILE A 122 18.01 3.83 -3.41
N LYS A 123 19.28 3.79 -2.97
CA LYS A 123 19.79 4.59 -1.85
C LYS A 123 19.78 6.09 -2.11
N ASP A 124 19.85 6.48 -3.39
CA ASP A 124 19.95 7.90 -3.79
C ASP A 124 18.55 8.56 -3.88
N ILE A 125 17.49 7.75 -3.90
CA ILE A 125 16.11 8.21 -4.07
C ILE A 125 15.23 7.98 -2.83
N VAL A 126 15.77 7.30 -1.80
CA VAL A 126 15.02 7.07 -0.55
C VAL A 126 14.93 8.36 0.25
N GLU A 127 13.72 8.73 0.64
CA GLU A 127 13.41 9.85 1.50
C GLU A 127 12.93 9.36 2.88
N ARG A 128 13.07 10.21 3.89
CA ARG A 128 12.47 9.92 5.20
C ARG A 128 10.98 10.21 5.18
N LEU A 129 10.21 9.29 5.75
CA LEU A 129 8.79 9.49 6.03
C LEU A 129 8.56 10.52 7.12
#